data_3ce7d2b3ea2a5105f4458598bcbba6ee
#
_entry.id   3ce7d2b3ea2a5105f4458598bcbba6ee
#
_cell.length_a   1.000
_cell.length_b   1.000
_cell.length_c   1.000
_cell.angle_alpha   90.00
_cell.angle_beta   90.00
_cell.angle_gamma   90.00
#
_symmetry.space_group_name_H-M   'P 1'
#
loop_
_entity.id
_entity.type
_entity.pdbx_description
1 polymer ?
#
loop_
_entity_poly.entity_id
_entity_poly.type
_entity_poly.pdbx_seq_one_letter_code
_entity_poly.pdbx_strand_id
1 'polypeptide(L)'
;MTPKPCKTYYYGGLPVKGTRRKGRLRIEGKLLFFTVPKGKRGEAIDLKIPFSNMEKITRTRDNYYGSDTVLFNLTFRDEQEKAFTLRFAPTIIIPRRRIALQQQWFDFLTQTISSPAKGAPRSQK
;
A
#
# COMPACT_ATOMS: atom_id res chain seq x y z
N MET A 1 3.53 -16.54 1.35
CA MET A 1 4.68 -16.15 0.52
C MET A 1 4.72 -14.65 0.34
N THR A 2 5.87 -14.05 0.57
CA THR A 2 6.03 -12.59 0.51
C THR A 2 6.19 -12.14 -0.94
N PRO A 3 5.43 -11.14 -1.40
CA PRO A 3 5.63 -10.62 -2.75
C PRO A 3 6.99 -9.95 -2.88
N LYS A 4 7.52 -9.97 -4.10
CA LYS A 4 8.78 -9.29 -4.39
C LYS A 4 8.57 -7.79 -4.42
N PRO A 5 9.62 -7.00 -4.13
CA PRO A 5 9.50 -5.55 -4.29
C PRO A 5 9.01 -5.18 -5.68
N CYS A 6 8.21 -4.14 -5.75
CA CYS A 6 7.65 -3.70 -7.03
C CYS A 6 7.48 -2.20 -7.06
N LYS A 7 7.22 -1.69 -8.25
CA LYS A 7 6.85 -0.29 -8.43
C LYS A 7 5.39 -0.10 -8.08
N THR A 8 5.05 1.12 -7.69
CA THR A 8 3.68 1.47 -7.35
C THR A 8 3.45 2.94 -7.69
N TYR A 9 2.18 3.32 -7.77
CA TYR A 9 1.80 4.73 -7.85
C TYR A 9 1.10 5.13 -6.56
N TYR A 10 1.42 6.33 -6.10
CA TYR A 10 0.77 6.93 -4.95
C TYR A 10 -0.39 7.79 -5.42
N TYR A 11 -1.57 7.57 -4.83
CA TYR A 11 -2.78 8.29 -5.21
C TYR A 11 -3.38 9.11 -4.07
N GLY A 12 -2.69 9.22 -2.95
CA GLY A 12 -3.15 10.07 -1.86
C GLY A 12 -3.42 9.32 -0.57
N GLY A 13 -4.08 10.01 0.34
CA GLY A 13 -4.44 9.45 1.64
C GLY A 13 -3.50 9.82 2.76
N LEU A 14 -2.34 10.38 2.44
CA LEU A 14 -1.38 10.87 3.43
C LEU A 14 -1.36 12.39 3.38
N PRO A 15 -0.88 13.06 4.44
CA PRO A 15 -0.79 14.54 4.41
C PRO A 15 0.40 15.02 3.57
N VAL A 16 0.56 14.44 2.39
CA VAL A 16 1.62 14.78 1.44
C VAL A 16 0.95 15.00 0.10
N LYS A 17 1.23 16.13 -0.52
CA LYS A 17 0.59 16.51 -1.77
C LYS A 17 1.01 15.63 -2.92
N GLY A 18 0.18 15.61 -3.95
CA GLY A 18 0.44 14.93 -5.20
C GLY A 18 -0.36 13.66 -5.32
N THR A 19 -0.73 13.35 -6.56
CA THR A 19 -1.39 12.10 -6.91
C THR A 19 -0.65 11.50 -8.09
N ARG A 20 -0.76 10.18 -8.23
CA ARG A 20 -0.12 9.44 -9.30
C ARG A 20 1.38 9.66 -9.33
N ARG A 21 2.00 9.58 -8.16
CA ARG A 21 3.46 9.70 -8.04
C ARG A 21 4.07 8.31 -8.00
N LYS A 22 5.17 8.14 -8.70
CA LYS A 22 5.85 6.84 -8.76
C LYS A 22 6.60 6.56 -7.47
N GLY A 23 6.49 5.33 -6.99
CA GLY A 23 7.18 4.90 -5.80
C GLY A 23 7.47 3.41 -5.84
N ARG A 24 7.80 2.87 -4.68
CA ARG A 24 8.14 1.46 -4.56
C ARG A 24 7.51 0.86 -3.31
N LEU A 25 7.17 -0.42 -3.45
CA LEU A 25 6.66 -1.23 -2.34
C LEU A 25 7.63 -2.36 -2.07
N ARG A 26 7.84 -2.65 -0.80
CA ARG A 26 8.56 -3.87 -0.42
C ARG A 26 8.17 -4.30 0.98
N ILE A 27 8.40 -5.58 1.25
CA ILE A 27 8.17 -6.17 2.56
C ILE A 27 9.52 -6.60 3.11
N GLU A 28 9.80 -6.25 4.35
CA GLU A 28 10.95 -6.77 5.07
C GLU A 28 10.50 -7.13 6.48
N GLY A 29 10.67 -8.40 6.84
CA GLY A 29 10.17 -8.87 8.12
C GLY A 29 8.68 -8.66 8.22
N LYS A 30 8.23 -7.97 9.24
CA LYS A 30 6.81 -7.66 9.44
C LYS A 30 6.52 -6.19 9.20
N LEU A 31 7.21 -5.61 8.22
CA LEU A 31 7.06 -4.20 7.86
C LEU A 31 6.78 -4.07 6.38
N LEU A 32 5.84 -3.22 6.04
CA LEU A 32 5.61 -2.78 4.67
C LEU A 32 6.31 -1.44 4.49
N PHE A 33 7.16 -1.35 3.47
CA PHE A 33 7.82 -0.10 3.12
C PHE A 33 7.19 0.46 1.87
N PHE A 34 6.78 1.72 1.96
CA PHE A 34 6.21 2.45 0.83
C PHE A 34 7.01 3.74 0.69
N THR A 35 7.74 3.87 -0.42
CA THR A 35 8.62 5.02 -0.60
C THR A 35 8.33 5.70 -1.92
N VAL A 36 8.37 7.03 -1.91
CA VAL A 36 8.22 7.85 -3.11
C VAL A 36 9.32 8.90 -3.04
N PRO A 37 10.18 9.00 -4.07
CA PRO A 37 11.25 9.99 -4.04
C PRO A 37 10.71 11.40 -4.18
N LYS A 38 11.42 12.36 -3.61
CA LYS A 38 11.08 13.76 -3.76
C LYS A 38 11.13 14.14 -5.24
N GLY A 39 10.17 14.96 -5.64
CA GLY A 39 10.11 15.40 -7.03
C GLY A 39 9.38 16.73 -7.13
N LYS A 40 9.13 17.13 -8.37
CA LYS A 40 8.43 18.39 -8.62
C LYS A 40 7.02 18.41 -8.07
N ARG A 41 6.43 17.23 -7.88
CA ARG A 41 5.03 17.11 -7.49
C ARG A 41 4.84 17.01 -5.99
N GLY A 42 5.89 16.88 -5.22
CA GLY A 42 5.77 16.83 -3.78
C GLY A 42 7.01 16.31 -3.08
N GLU A 43 6.92 16.29 -1.77
CA GLU A 43 8.01 15.82 -0.92
C GLU A 43 8.15 14.31 -0.99
N ALA A 44 9.28 13.82 -0.52
CA ALA A 44 9.50 12.38 -0.43
C ALA A 44 8.54 11.76 0.58
N ILE A 45 8.15 10.53 0.30
CA ILE A 45 7.37 9.73 1.24
C ILE A 45 8.26 8.55 1.64
N ASP A 46 8.42 8.36 2.93
CA ASP A 46 9.20 7.24 3.46
C ASP A 46 8.39 6.62 4.59
N LEU A 47 7.52 5.70 4.22
CA LEU A 47 6.52 5.16 5.12
C LEU A 47 6.86 3.72 5.47
N LYS A 48 6.85 3.41 6.76
CA LYS A 48 7.02 2.05 7.27
C LYS A 48 5.78 1.70 8.06
N ILE A 49 5.10 0.64 7.64
CA ILE A 49 3.86 0.23 8.29
C ILE A 49 4.05 -1.15 8.89
N PRO A 50 4.10 -1.25 10.23
CA PRO A 50 4.11 -2.58 10.86
C PRO A 50 2.82 -3.32 10.52
N PHE A 51 2.92 -4.62 10.31
CA PHE A 51 1.72 -5.43 10.02
C PHE A 51 0.67 -5.27 11.12
N SER A 52 1.11 -5.14 12.36
CA SER A 52 0.20 -4.99 13.49
C SER A 52 -0.60 -3.69 13.45
N ASN A 53 -0.14 -2.71 12.68
CA ASN A 53 -0.85 -1.42 12.56
C ASN A 53 -1.82 -1.38 11.38
N MET A 54 -1.81 -2.40 10.54
CA MET A 54 -2.73 -2.47 9.42
C MET A 54 -4.11 -2.93 9.89
N GLU A 55 -5.15 -2.24 9.43
CA GLU A 55 -6.51 -2.54 9.89
C GLU A 55 -7.38 -3.12 8.80
N LYS A 56 -7.25 -2.62 7.58
CA LYS A 56 -8.16 -3.01 6.52
C LYS A 56 -7.53 -2.74 5.17
N ILE A 57 -7.84 -3.58 4.20
CA ILE A 57 -7.48 -3.31 2.81
C ILE A 57 -8.68 -3.58 1.91
N THR A 58 -8.91 -2.68 0.98
CA THR A 58 -9.96 -2.84 -0.03
C THR A 58 -9.39 -2.48 -1.39
N ARG A 59 -10.07 -2.90 -2.44
CA ARG A 59 -9.75 -2.51 -3.81
C ARG A 59 -10.92 -1.73 -4.37
N THR A 60 -10.62 -0.63 -5.04
CA THR A 60 -11.62 0.13 -5.77
C THR A 60 -11.12 0.35 -7.18
N ARG A 61 -12.04 0.62 -8.08
CA ARG A 61 -11.70 0.89 -9.46
C ARG A 61 -12.14 2.31 -9.79
N ASP A 62 -11.16 3.12 -10.17
CA ASP A 62 -11.40 4.52 -10.49
C ASP A 62 -10.84 4.85 -11.85
N ASN A 63 -11.36 5.93 -12.44
CA ASN A 63 -10.88 6.41 -13.74
C ASN A 63 -10.00 7.62 -13.50
N TYR A 64 -8.70 7.45 -13.70
CA TYR A 64 -7.74 8.54 -13.60
C TYR A 64 -7.13 8.78 -14.96
N TYR A 65 -7.20 10.03 -15.41
CA TYR A 65 -6.56 10.43 -16.67
C TYR A 65 -7.06 9.58 -17.84
N GLY A 66 -8.33 9.24 -17.83
CA GLY A 66 -8.92 8.44 -18.89
C GLY A 66 -8.61 6.96 -18.83
N SER A 67 -7.96 6.49 -17.78
CA SER A 67 -7.61 5.09 -17.64
C SER A 67 -8.30 4.47 -16.43
N ASP A 68 -8.78 3.26 -16.62
CA ASP A 68 -9.34 2.44 -15.56
C ASP A 68 -8.20 2.01 -14.65
N THR A 69 -8.27 2.36 -13.39
CA THR A 69 -7.19 2.10 -12.44
C THR A 69 -7.73 1.38 -11.22
N VAL A 70 -7.07 0.28 -10.87
CA VAL A 70 -7.39 -0.46 -9.64
C VAL A 70 -6.54 0.13 -8.53
N LEU A 71 -7.21 0.66 -7.50
CA LEU A 71 -6.56 1.24 -6.35
C LEU A 71 -6.70 0.33 -5.16
N PHE A 72 -5.60 0.20 -4.43
CA PHE A 72 -5.60 -0.44 -3.11
C PHE A 72 -5.80 0.67 -2.08
N ASN A 73 -6.67 0.43 -1.13
CA ASN A 73 -6.93 1.37 -0.03
C ASN A 73 -6.55 0.65 1.26
N LEU A 74 -5.39 0.98 1.79
CA LEU A 74 -4.86 0.34 2.99
C LEU A 74 -5.05 1.28 4.17
N THR A 75 -5.89 0.88 5.12
CA THR A 75 -6.11 1.66 6.34
C THR A 75 -5.17 1.14 7.42
N PHE A 76 -4.43 2.05 8.02
CA PHE A 76 -3.46 1.73 9.06
C PHE A 76 -3.41 2.85 10.09
N ARG A 77 -2.81 2.57 11.25
CA ARG A 77 -2.60 3.58 12.29
C ARG A 77 -1.12 3.89 12.40
N ASP A 78 -0.82 5.16 12.66
CA ASP A 78 0.56 5.58 12.90
C ASP A 78 0.92 5.40 14.37
N GLU A 79 2.07 5.92 14.76
CA GLU A 79 2.58 5.79 16.11
C GLU A 79 1.70 6.52 17.15
N GLN A 80 0.97 7.53 16.71
CA GLN A 80 0.05 8.26 17.57
C GLN A 80 -1.38 7.71 17.50
N GLU A 81 -1.55 6.53 16.94
CA GLU A 81 -2.87 5.89 16.79
C GLU A 81 -3.80 6.64 15.86
N LYS A 82 -3.25 7.50 15.00
CA LYS A 82 -4.05 8.22 14.02
C LYS A 82 -4.22 7.35 12.78
N ALA A 83 -5.46 7.25 12.31
CA ALA A 83 -5.77 6.41 11.15
C ALA A 83 -5.54 7.15 9.84
N PHE A 84 -4.95 6.44 8.90
CA PHE A 84 -4.75 6.91 7.52
C PHE A 84 -5.20 5.83 6.57
N THR A 85 -5.60 6.23 5.37
CA THR A 85 -5.89 5.28 4.30
C THR A 85 -4.98 5.61 3.13
N LEU A 86 -3.94 4.81 2.97
CA LEU A 86 -2.99 4.96 1.86
C LEU A 86 -3.63 4.42 0.59
N ARG A 87 -3.66 5.23 -0.45
CA ARG A 87 -4.20 4.83 -1.75
C ARG A 87 -3.04 4.65 -2.73
N PHE A 88 -2.92 3.45 -3.25
CA PHE A 88 -1.78 3.14 -4.12
C PHE A 88 -2.15 2.04 -5.10
N ALA A 89 -1.36 1.93 -6.17
CA ALA A 89 -1.58 0.92 -7.19
C ALA A 89 -0.27 0.26 -7.57
N PRO A 90 -0.01 -0.98 -7.11
CA PRO A 90 1.15 -1.72 -7.59
C PRO A 90 1.11 -1.85 -9.10
N THR A 91 2.25 -1.68 -9.75
CA THR A 91 2.27 -1.62 -11.19
C THR A 91 3.52 -2.26 -11.78
N ILE A 92 3.38 -2.67 -13.04
CA ILE A 92 4.47 -3.14 -13.87
C ILE A 92 4.06 -2.83 -15.30
N ILE A 93 5.03 -2.69 -16.19
CA ILE A 93 4.76 -2.25 -17.55
C ILE A 93 3.84 -3.21 -18.32
N ILE A 94 4.04 -4.52 -18.17
CA ILE A 94 3.30 -5.52 -18.93
C ILE A 94 1.92 -5.73 -18.32
N PRO A 95 0.83 -5.43 -19.06
CA PRO A 95 -0.52 -5.46 -18.48
C PRO A 95 -0.92 -6.80 -17.86
N ARG A 96 -0.59 -7.91 -18.52
CA ARG A 96 -0.92 -9.24 -17.98
C ARG A 96 -0.25 -9.48 -16.64
N ARG A 97 1.01 -9.06 -16.53
CA ARG A 97 1.77 -9.22 -15.30
C ARG A 97 1.27 -8.28 -14.21
N ARG A 98 0.73 -7.13 -14.62
CA ARG A 98 0.18 -6.19 -13.65
C ARG A 98 -1.01 -6.78 -12.92
N ILE A 99 -1.89 -7.48 -13.62
CA ILE A 99 -3.05 -8.11 -12.99
C ILE A 99 -2.60 -9.15 -11.98
N ALA A 100 -1.65 -10.00 -12.36
CA ALA A 100 -1.12 -11.03 -11.47
C ALA A 100 -0.41 -10.40 -10.27
N LEU A 101 0.38 -9.36 -10.50
CA LEU A 101 1.10 -8.67 -9.46
C LEU A 101 0.14 -8.05 -8.43
N GLN A 102 -0.90 -7.39 -8.92
CA GLN A 102 -1.89 -6.77 -8.04
C GLN A 102 -2.64 -7.82 -7.23
N GLN A 103 -2.99 -8.93 -7.85
CA GLN A 103 -3.68 -10.00 -7.13
C GLN A 103 -2.78 -10.58 -6.04
N GLN A 104 -1.50 -10.78 -6.36
CA GLN A 104 -0.55 -11.32 -5.39
C GLN A 104 -0.40 -10.39 -4.18
N TRP A 105 -0.26 -9.09 -4.42
CA TRP A 105 -0.13 -8.12 -3.34
C TRP A 105 -1.41 -8.02 -2.53
N PHE A 106 -2.55 -8.02 -3.20
CA PHE A 106 -3.82 -7.93 -2.50
C PHE A 106 -4.07 -9.14 -1.61
N ASP A 107 -3.79 -10.34 -2.13
CA ASP A 107 -3.94 -11.57 -1.35
C ASP A 107 -3.00 -11.57 -0.15
N PHE A 108 -1.76 -11.16 -0.36
CA PHE A 108 -0.79 -11.12 0.72
C PHE A 108 -1.23 -10.16 1.83
N LEU A 109 -1.65 -8.96 1.46
CA LEU A 109 -2.05 -7.96 2.45
C LEU A 109 -3.35 -8.37 3.15
N THR A 110 -4.28 -8.96 2.40
CA THR A 110 -5.52 -9.45 2.99
C THR A 110 -5.24 -10.52 4.03
N GLN A 111 -4.38 -11.48 3.70
CA GLN A 111 -4.02 -12.54 4.63
C GLN A 111 -3.26 -11.99 5.83
N THR A 112 -2.38 -11.04 5.60
CA THR A 112 -1.60 -10.43 6.67
C THR A 112 -2.51 -9.74 7.68
N ILE A 113 -3.48 -8.99 7.19
CA ILE A 113 -4.39 -8.24 8.06
C ILE A 113 -5.30 -9.17 8.86
N SER A 114 -5.78 -10.25 8.24
CA SER A 114 -6.69 -11.16 8.92
C SER A 114 -5.96 -12.23 9.73
N SER A 115 -4.62 -12.30 9.64
CA SER A 115 -3.86 -13.32 10.36
C SER A 115 -3.82 -13.03 11.85
N PRO A 116 -4.09 -14.01 12.70
CA PRO A 116 -3.94 -13.81 14.14
C PRO A 116 -2.49 -13.52 14.55
N ALA A 117 -1.53 -13.92 13.74
CA ALA A 117 -0.11 -13.67 14.05
C ALA A 117 0.32 -12.24 13.80
N LYS A 118 -0.45 -11.49 13.04
CA LYS A 118 -0.10 -10.13 12.66
C LYS A 118 0.09 -9.21 13.85
N GLY A 119 -0.87 -9.18 14.72
CA GLY A 119 -0.84 -8.31 15.86
C GLY A 119 -1.38 -9.03 17.07
N ALA A 120 -0.81 -10.19 17.37
CA ALA A 120 -1.31 -11.04 18.42
C ALA A 120 -1.58 -10.27 19.72
N PRO A 121 -0.66 -9.44 20.22
CA PRO A 121 -0.93 -8.71 21.45
C PRO A 121 -2.11 -7.75 21.33
N ARG A 122 -2.27 -7.13 20.17
CA ARG A 122 -3.39 -6.23 19.92
C ARG A 122 -4.70 -6.99 19.79
N SER A 123 -4.65 -8.09 19.08
CA SER A 123 -5.86 -8.85 18.81
C SER A 123 -6.44 -9.49 20.06
N GLN A 124 -5.70 -9.49 21.13
CA GLN A 124 -6.15 -10.02 22.40
C GLN A 124 -7.05 -9.06 23.15
N LYS A 125 -7.09 -7.85 22.73
CA LYS A 125 -7.84 -6.82 23.45
C LYS A 125 -9.29 -6.81 23.16
#